data_81cc6a5f7dc856de584453e74a081a0f
#
_entry.id   81cc6a5f7dc856de584453e74a081a0f
#
_cell.length_a   1.000
_cell.length_b   1.000
_cell.length_c   1.000
_cell.angle_alpha   90.00
_cell.angle_beta   90.00
_cell.angle_gamma   90.00
#
_symmetry.space_group_name_H-M   'P 1'
#
loop_
_entity.id
_entity.type
_entity.pdbx_description
1 polymer ?
#
loop_
_entity_poly.entity_id
_entity_poly.type
_entity_poly.pdbx_seq_one_letter_code
_entity_poly.pdbx_strand_id
1 'polypeptide(L)'
;MTEVTRRTVVASLSATLGVGLQPARAEPAGHPPDRPLVVDLAAQGRRLGEPGGAVRTLIARARDVRYLSVYGYTRLVGYDAGLTLQPDILDRIAVEGGRFTFTLRAGHRWSDGAPFTTDDFRYYWEDVANEPALNPGGPPDFFRVDGQLPKVEVLDGLTIRYSWDRPNPRFLPALAAPRDPLIYRPAHYLKTVHPRYVGLEAAEASAKAQKLRGWAALHNRLDDMFELNNPDCPTLQGWCPRTRSPATRFVFARNPHYHRVDAAGRQLPYLDTILMDVASTGLLVAKTNAGEADLMFRGLAMADIPSLKEGERAHGYRTLLWPLARGSELALYPNLTTLDPVWRALNRDVRYRRALSLALDRRTLNNTLLFGLGTEGNDTIVPDSPLYSPELRTLHAAYDPGGANRLLDEAGLARRDGSDIRLMPDGRLLEIVVETDGEASMILDGLLLITEFWREVGIKLVVKPQERTNLRRRSMAGQTVMVAAQGLDLAVPTAIMPPTELSPAQPDHYSWPRWSLATETHGASGEGCDVAPVERLLALDAQWRATDDAGVQAGIWREMLRNHAENQWVIGTVAGALQPVVASAHLANIPETALYAWDPTALIGVQRLDEVFWDRAADRRNSAS
;
A
#
# COMPACT_ATOMS: atom_id res chain seq x y z
N MET A 1 44.08 -60.25 -23.64
CA MET A 1 44.52 -59.93 -25.00
C MET A 1 43.43 -59.08 -25.61
N THR A 2 43.84 -58.00 -26.00
CA THR A 2 43.42 -56.84 -26.81
C THR A 2 42.56 -55.78 -26.10
N GLU A 3 43.24 -54.71 -25.72
CA GLU A 3 42.68 -53.41 -25.43
C GLU A 3 41.91 -52.83 -26.61
N VAL A 4 40.75 -52.22 -26.33
CA VAL A 4 40.11 -51.29 -27.25
C VAL A 4 39.82 -49.98 -26.54
N THR A 5 40.57 -49.00 -26.98
CA THR A 5 40.52 -47.59 -26.54
C THR A 5 39.19 -46.93 -26.92
N ARG A 6 38.51 -46.36 -25.95
CA ARG A 6 37.35 -45.46 -26.16
C ARG A 6 37.84 -44.05 -26.52
N ARG A 7 37.55 -43.60 -27.70
CA ARG A 7 37.39 -42.18 -28.05
C ARG A 7 36.06 -42.04 -28.80
N THR A 8 35.02 -41.65 -28.06
CA THR A 8 33.76 -41.19 -28.67
C THR A 8 33.74 -39.67 -28.57
N VAL A 9 33.81 -39.04 -29.71
CA VAL A 9 33.63 -37.62 -29.91
C VAL A 9 32.15 -37.30 -29.70
N VAL A 10 31.82 -36.53 -28.66
CA VAL A 10 30.51 -35.96 -28.49
C VAL A 10 30.49 -34.61 -29.22
N ALA A 11 29.87 -34.60 -30.38
CA ALA A 11 29.51 -33.39 -31.09
C ALA A 11 28.23 -32.82 -30.46
N SER A 12 28.33 -31.80 -29.64
CA SER A 12 27.19 -31.04 -29.09
C SER A 12 26.62 -30.12 -30.18
N LEU A 13 25.48 -30.46 -30.72
CA LEU A 13 24.67 -29.51 -31.49
C LEU A 13 24.03 -28.54 -30.52
N SER A 14 24.60 -27.37 -30.40
CA SER A 14 23.94 -26.19 -29.78
C SER A 14 22.97 -25.61 -30.80
N ALA A 15 21.71 -26.07 -30.77
CA ALA A 15 20.63 -25.40 -31.48
C ALA A 15 20.21 -24.17 -30.68
N THR A 16 20.80 -23.02 -30.98
CA THR A 16 20.32 -21.71 -30.58
C THR A 16 18.99 -21.47 -31.29
N LEU A 17 17.89 -21.75 -30.62
CA LEU A 17 16.58 -21.22 -31.00
C LEU A 17 16.60 -19.70 -30.76
N GLY A 18 17.05 -18.98 -31.76
CA GLY A 18 16.84 -17.55 -31.87
C GLY A 18 15.34 -17.30 -32.06
N VAL A 19 14.61 -17.10 -30.97
CA VAL A 19 13.30 -16.48 -31.05
C VAL A 19 13.55 -15.04 -31.48
N GLY A 20 13.49 -14.82 -32.79
CA GLY A 20 13.48 -13.49 -33.35
C GLY A 20 12.28 -12.73 -32.79
N LEU A 21 12.55 -11.76 -31.95
CA LEU A 21 11.59 -10.71 -31.62
C LEU A 21 11.19 -10.06 -32.95
N GLN A 22 10.06 -10.45 -33.52
CA GLN A 22 9.45 -9.67 -34.59
C GLN A 22 9.24 -8.26 -34.04
N PRO A 23 9.66 -7.19 -34.77
CA PRO A 23 9.37 -5.84 -34.35
C PRO A 23 7.85 -5.75 -34.17
N ALA A 24 7.43 -5.36 -32.97
CA ALA A 24 6.03 -5.11 -32.67
C ALA A 24 5.48 -4.21 -33.78
N ARG A 25 4.47 -4.73 -34.49
CA ARG A 25 3.74 -3.94 -35.46
C ARG A 25 3.27 -2.69 -34.74
N ALA A 26 3.57 -1.51 -35.28
CA ALA A 26 3.10 -0.25 -34.71
C ALA A 26 1.59 -0.39 -34.46
N GLU A 27 1.19 -0.36 -33.19
CA GLU A 27 -0.24 -0.36 -32.85
C GLU A 27 -0.88 0.87 -33.49
N PRO A 28 -2.16 0.79 -33.93
CA PRO A 28 -2.84 1.91 -34.55
C PRO A 28 -2.80 3.13 -33.64
N ALA A 29 -2.79 4.33 -34.23
CA ALA A 29 -2.80 5.59 -33.50
C ALA A 29 -3.86 5.55 -32.40
N GLY A 30 -3.47 5.91 -31.17
CA GLY A 30 -4.36 5.86 -30.02
C GLY A 30 -5.60 6.74 -30.23
N HIS A 31 -6.71 6.33 -29.65
CA HIS A 31 -7.99 7.04 -29.71
C HIS A 31 -8.37 7.46 -28.27
N PRO A 32 -7.79 8.56 -27.74
CA PRO A 32 -8.21 9.09 -26.45
C PRO A 32 -9.68 9.53 -26.49
N PRO A 33 -10.32 9.80 -25.34
CA PRO A 33 -11.68 10.37 -25.32
C PRO A 33 -11.76 11.71 -26.07
N ASP A 34 -12.97 12.14 -26.44
CA ASP A 34 -13.21 13.43 -27.09
C ASP A 34 -12.74 14.62 -26.22
N ARG A 35 -12.76 14.44 -24.89
CA ARG A 35 -12.21 15.35 -23.89
C ARG A 35 -11.19 14.63 -23.02
N PRO A 36 -9.95 14.45 -23.49
CA PRO A 36 -8.90 13.82 -22.70
C PRO A 36 -8.49 14.68 -21.51
N LEU A 37 -7.86 14.07 -20.52
CA LEU A 37 -7.14 14.80 -19.49
C LEU A 37 -5.83 15.31 -20.08
N VAL A 38 -5.74 16.62 -20.31
CA VAL A 38 -4.50 17.25 -20.77
C VAL A 38 -3.57 17.49 -19.58
N VAL A 39 -2.38 16.90 -19.63
CA VAL A 39 -1.36 17.03 -18.58
C VAL A 39 -0.35 18.10 -18.97
N ASP A 40 -0.22 19.13 -18.12
CA ASP A 40 0.84 20.12 -18.25
C ASP A 40 2.11 19.64 -17.53
N LEU A 41 2.95 18.92 -18.27
CA LEU A 41 4.23 18.42 -17.76
C LEU A 41 5.21 19.56 -17.43
N ALA A 42 5.17 20.66 -18.18
CA ALA A 42 6.07 21.80 -17.96
C ALA A 42 5.77 22.48 -16.61
N ALA A 43 4.49 22.66 -16.26
CA ALA A 43 4.09 23.18 -14.96
C ALA A 43 4.55 22.30 -13.78
N GLN A 44 4.76 21.00 -14.03
CA GLN A 44 5.29 20.04 -13.06
C GLN A 44 6.83 19.92 -13.08
N GLY A 45 7.53 20.75 -13.86
CA GLY A 45 8.99 20.67 -14.03
C GLY A 45 9.44 19.42 -14.81
N ARG A 46 8.53 18.79 -15.58
CA ARG A 46 8.79 17.59 -16.38
C ARG A 46 8.93 17.93 -17.85
N ARG A 47 9.56 17.02 -18.59
CA ARG A 47 9.78 17.16 -20.03
C ARG A 47 8.71 16.44 -20.83
N LEU A 48 8.37 16.99 -22.00
CA LEU A 48 7.60 16.27 -23.01
C LEU A 48 8.43 15.11 -23.56
N GLY A 49 7.86 13.91 -23.61
CA GLY A 49 8.49 12.70 -24.11
C GLY A 49 8.07 12.34 -25.54
N GLU A 50 8.77 11.39 -26.12
CA GLU A 50 8.37 10.72 -27.36
C GLU A 50 7.86 9.32 -27.01
N PRO A 51 6.67 8.90 -27.50
CA PRO A 51 6.17 7.56 -27.30
C PRO A 51 7.13 6.50 -27.86
N GLY A 52 7.28 5.39 -27.14
CA GLY A 52 8.05 4.25 -27.61
C GLY A 52 8.86 3.55 -26.54
N GLY A 53 9.25 2.32 -26.86
CA GLY A 53 10.15 1.51 -26.05
C GLY A 53 9.47 0.67 -24.98
N ALA A 54 10.29 -0.19 -24.39
CA ALA A 54 9.89 -1.08 -23.29
C ALA A 54 10.71 -0.80 -22.05
N VAL A 55 10.10 -0.97 -20.87
CA VAL A 55 10.78 -0.91 -19.56
C VAL A 55 10.71 -2.29 -18.93
N ARG A 56 11.85 -2.78 -18.44
CA ARG A 56 11.98 -4.03 -17.68
C ARG A 56 11.96 -3.71 -16.18
N THR A 57 11.20 -4.51 -15.44
CA THR A 57 11.21 -4.50 -13.97
C THR A 57 11.19 -5.92 -13.45
N LEU A 58 11.62 -6.14 -12.21
CA LEU A 58 11.61 -7.44 -11.57
C LEU A 58 10.54 -7.49 -10.49
N ILE A 59 9.91 -8.67 -10.35
CA ILE A 59 8.92 -8.94 -9.31
C ILE A 59 9.27 -10.24 -8.58
N ALA A 60 8.97 -10.29 -7.27
CA ALA A 60 9.32 -11.45 -6.46
C ALA A 60 8.42 -12.67 -6.72
N ARG A 61 7.17 -12.45 -7.10
CA ARG A 61 6.14 -13.48 -7.29
C ARG A 61 5.26 -13.12 -8.48
N ALA A 62 4.77 -14.10 -9.22
CA ALA A 62 3.88 -13.88 -10.36
C ALA A 62 2.64 -13.01 -10.02
N ARG A 63 2.07 -13.16 -8.81
CA ARG A 63 0.93 -12.34 -8.36
C ARG A 63 1.27 -10.86 -8.16
N ASP A 64 2.56 -10.50 -8.11
CA ASP A 64 2.98 -9.10 -7.89
C ASP A 64 2.79 -8.23 -9.16
N VAL A 65 2.39 -8.82 -10.29
CA VAL A 65 1.96 -8.10 -11.50
C VAL A 65 0.86 -7.08 -11.21
N ARG A 66 -0.01 -7.34 -10.22
CA ARG A 66 -1.05 -6.44 -9.75
C ARG A 66 -0.54 -5.06 -9.29
N TYR A 67 0.74 -4.97 -8.90
CA TYR A 67 1.31 -3.66 -8.53
C TYR A 67 1.37 -2.70 -9.72
N LEU A 68 1.23 -3.18 -10.97
CA LEU A 68 1.13 -2.26 -12.11
C LEU A 68 -0.12 -1.37 -12.01
N SER A 69 -1.24 -1.87 -11.46
CA SER A 69 -2.42 -1.03 -11.19
C SER A 69 -2.15 0.03 -10.11
N VAL A 70 -1.25 -0.26 -9.15
CA VAL A 70 -0.82 0.70 -8.13
C VAL A 70 0.13 1.74 -8.73
N TYR A 71 1.14 1.31 -9.48
CA TYR A 71 2.14 2.19 -10.08
C TYR A 71 1.58 3.06 -11.22
N GLY A 72 0.66 2.53 -12.02
CA GLY A 72 -0.03 3.26 -13.08
C GLY A 72 -0.98 4.31 -12.53
N TYR A 73 -1.48 4.09 -11.33
CA TYR A 73 -2.31 4.98 -10.53
C TYR A 73 -3.45 5.65 -11.33
N THR A 74 -4.10 4.87 -12.18
CA THR A 74 -5.27 5.31 -12.94
C THR A 74 -6.51 5.11 -12.09
N ARG A 75 -7.14 6.20 -11.63
CA ARG A 75 -8.22 6.23 -10.64
C ARG A 75 -9.40 7.07 -11.14
N LEU A 76 -10.59 6.90 -10.58
CA LEU A 76 -11.70 7.84 -10.83
C LEU A 76 -11.31 9.24 -10.37
N VAL A 77 -10.77 9.33 -9.16
CA VAL A 77 -10.09 10.50 -8.58
C VAL A 77 -8.76 10.04 -8.03
N GLY A 78 -7.73 10.85 -8.09
CA GLY A 78 -6.42 10.51 -7.56
C GLY A 78 -5.78 11.69 -6.86
N TYR A 79 -4.75 11.41 -6.06
CA TYR A 79 -3.89 12.45 -5.53
C TYR A 79 -2.86 12.86 -6.59
N ASP A 80 -2.56 14.15 -6.66
CA ASP A 80 -1.38 14.66 -7.34
C ASP A 80 -0.14 14.55 -6.42
N ALA A 81 1.03 14.98 -6.92
CA ALA A 81 2.27 14.95 -6.15
C ALA A 81 2.22 15.87 -4.90
N GLY A 82 1.32 16.84 -4.84
CA GLY A 82 1.04 17.69 -3.68
C GLY A 82 -0.02 17.13 -2.75
N LEU A 83 -0.45 15.88 -2.97
CA LEU A 83 -1.50 15.19 -2.20
C LEU A 83 -2.86 15.89 -2.21
N THR A 84 -3.17 16.59 -3.31
CA THR A 84 -4.47 17.17 -3.55
C THR A 84 -5.31 16.23 -4.42
N LEU A 85 -6.57 15.99 -4.03
CA LEU A 85 -7.50 15.16 -4.80
C LEU A 85 -7.89 15.86 -6.11
N GLN A 86 -7.72 15.15 -7.22
CA GLN A 86 -8.05 15.62 -8.57
C GLN A 86 -8.88 14.58 -9.33
N PRO A 87 -9.82 14.99 -10.20
CA PRO A 87 -10.40 14.09 -11.19
C PRO A 87 -9.32 13.51 -12.10
N ASP A 88 -9.40 12.19 -12.40
CA ASP A 88 -8.48 11.51 -13.32
C ASP A 88 -9.28 10.83 -14.45
N ILE A 89 -9.85 9.63 -14.23
CA ILE A 89 -10.78 9.01 -15.18
C ILE A 89 -12.03 9.89 -15.37
N LEU A 90 -12.54 10.48 -14.29
CA LEU A 90 -13.67 11.42 -14.35
C LEU A 90 -13.29 12.73 -15.04
N ASP A 91 -14.19 13.29 -15.81
CA ASP A 91 -14.06 14.65 -16.36
C ASP A 91 -14.27 15.69 -15.26
N ARG A 92 -15.28 15.47 -14.40
CA ARG A 92 -15.65 16.41 -13.34
C ARG A 92 -16.31 15.71 -12.17
N ILE A 93 -16.12 16.30 -11.00
CA ILE A 93 -16.81 15.94 -9.75
C ILE A 93 -17.46 17.20 -9.19
N ALA A 94 -18.75 17.11 -8.86
CA ALA A 94 -19.43 18.13 -8.07
C ALA A 94 -19.82 17.54 -6.73
N VAL A 95 -19.48 18.24 -5.64
CA VAL A 95 -19.81 17.85 -4.26
C VAL A 95 -20.67 18.92 -3.64
N GLU A 96 -21.85 18.54 -3.15
CA GLU A 96 -22.82 19.42 -2.50
C GLU A 96 -23.31 18.74 -1.21
N GLY A 97 -22.61 18.94 -0.11
CA GLY A 97 -22.85 18.21 1.15
C GLY A 97 -22.72 16.70 0.95
N GLY A 98 -23.76 15.94 1.25
CA GLY A 98 -23.79 14.48 1.06
C GLY A 98 -24.00 14.00 -0.38
N ARG A 99 -23.97 14.90 -1.37
CA ARG A 99 -24.26 14.58 -2.78
C ARG A 99 -23.02 14.70 -3.63
N PHE A 100 -22.64 13.60 -4.32
CA PHE A 100 -21.50 13.50 -5.22
C PHE A 100 -21.99 13.19 -6.63
N THR A 101 -21.78 14.12 -7.57
CA THR A 101 -22.14 13.94 -8.98
C THR A 101 -20.89 13.78 -9.80
N PHE A 102 -20.73 12.62 -10.44
CA PHE A 102 -19.61 12.26 -11.29
C PHE A 102 -20.01 12.42 -12.76
N THR A 103 -19.18 13.13 -13.52
CA THR A 103 -19.31 13.25 -14.97
C THR A 103 -18.16 12.52 -15.65
N LEU A 104 -18.48 11.59 -16.53
CA LEU A 104 -17.51 10.82 -17.32
C LEU A 104 -17.02 11.64 -18.51
N ARG A 105 -15.85 11.30 -19.04
CA ARG A 105 -15.31 11.90 -20.27
C ARG A 105 -16.08 11.39 -21.47
N ALA A 106 -16.59 12.29 -22.31
CA ALA A 106 -17.27 11.92 -23.55
C ALA A 106 -16.31 11.13 -24.47
N GLY A 107 -16.80 10.05 -25.07
CA GLY A 107 -16.01 9.21 -25.96
C GLY A 107 -14.99 8.29 -25.27
N HIS A 108 -14.94 8.23 -23.94
CA HIS A 108 -14.03 7.31 -23.22
C HIS A 108 -14.40 5.84 -23.49
N ARG A 109 -13.38 5.02 -23.66
CA ARG A 109 -13.53 3.59 -24.01
C ARG A 109 -12.69 2.71 -23.10
N TRP A 110 -13.15 1.50 -22.90
CA TRP A 110 -12.36 0.40 -22.37
C TRP A 110 -11.23 0.01 -23.34
N SER A 111 -10.24 -0.72 -22.85
CA SER A 111 -9.07 -1.14 -23.63
C SER A 111 -9.39 -2.02 -24.85
N ASP A 112 -10.56 -2.63 -24.89
CA ASP A 112 -11.10 -3.41 -26.03
C ASP A 112 -11.91 -2.55 -27.01
N GLY A 113 -12.06 -1.25 -26.74
CA GLY A 113 -12.79 -0.30 -27.56
C GLY A 113 -14.28 -0.15 -27.24
N ALA A 114 -14.84 -0.93 -26.32
CA ALA A 114 -16.20 -0.76 -25.84
C ALA A 114 -16.38 0.60 -25.13
N PRO A 115 -17.53 1.29 -25.26
CA PRO A 115 -17.78 2.56 -24.58
C PRO A 115 -17.74 2.39 -23.04
N PHE A 116 -17.09 3.33 -22.35
CA PHE A 116 -17.17 3.46 -20.90
C PHE A 116 -18.29 4.44 -20.54
N THR A 117 -19.30 3.97 -19.83
CA THR A 117 -20.53 4.72 -19.55
C THR A 117 -21.01 4.50 -18.12
N THR A 118 -22.07 5.22 -17.74
CA THR A 118 -22.71 5.03 -16.44
C THR A 118 -23.37 3.65 -16.26
N ASP A 119 -23.55 2.86 -17.32
CA ASP A 119 -23.99 1.45 -17.22
C ASP A 119 -22.95 0.57 -16.52
N ASP A 120 -21.65 0.90 -16.63
CA ASP A 120 -20.57 0.20 -15.94
C ASP A 120 -20.63 0.41 -14.41
N PHE A 121 -21.05 1.60 -13.96
CA PHE A 121 -21.29 1.91 -12.55
C PHE A 121 -22.58 1.29 -12.03
N ARG A 122 -23.67 1.37 -12.84
CA ARG A 122 -24.95 0.73 -12.50
C ARG A 122 -24.77 -0.77 -12.34
N TYR A 123 -24.07 -1.43 -13.27
CA TYR A 123 -23.77 -2.85 -13.20
C TYR A 123 -22.98 -3.19 -11.92
N TYR A 124 -21.95 -2.43 -11.59
CA TYR A 124 -21.25 -2.62 -10.32
C TYR A 124 -22.20 -2.52 -9.13
N TRP A 125 -23.01 -1.47 -9.07
CA TRP A 125 -23.87 -1.22 -7.93
C TRP A 125 -24.98 -2.26 -7.78
N GLU A 126 -25.72 -2.54 -8.86
CA GLU A 126 -26.89 -3.42 -8.83
C GLU A 126 -26.53 -4.90 -8.91
N ASP A 127 -25.53 -5.26 -9.76
CA ASP A 127 -25.29 -6.64 -10.16
C ASP A 127 -24.02 -7.25 -9.51
N VAL A 128 -23.20 -6.41 -8.83
CA VAL A 128 -21.99 -6.89 -8.15
C VAL A 128 -22.02 -6.54 -6.66
N ALA A 129 -22.07 -5.26 -6.31
CA ALA A 129 -21.96 -4.83 -4.91
C ALA A 129 -23.14 -5.25 -4.05
N ASN A 130 -24.35 -5.27 -4.61
CA ASN A 130 -25.60 -5.67 -3.96
C ASN A 130 -26.06 -7.10 -4.32
N GLU A 131 -25.25 -7.87 -5.07
CA GLU A 131 -25.56 -9.26 -5.38
C GLU A 131 -24.95 -10.21 -4.30
N PRO A 132 -25.78 -10.85 -3.48
CA PRO A 132 -25.29 -11.66 -2.35
C PRO A 132 -24.39 -12.85 -2.77
N ALA A 133 -24.59 -13.41 -3.97
CA ALA A 133 -23.77 -14.51 -4.47
C ALA A 133 -22.32 -14.05 -4.81
N LEU A 134 -22.16 -12.79 -5.23
CA LEU A 134 -20.85 -12.19 -5.54
C LEU A 134 -20.25 -11.49 -4.31
N ASN A 135 -21.08 -10.84 -3.51
CA ASN A 135 -20.66 -10.04 -2.37
C ASN A 135 -21.52 -10.30 -1.13
N PRO A 136 -21.32 -11.41 -0.41
CA PRO A 136 -22.14 -11.78 0.76
C PRO A 136 -22.13 -10.73 1.89
N GLY A 137 -21.09 -9.89 1.98
CA GLY A 137 -21.00 -8.80 2.96
C GLY A 137 -21.76 -7.52 2.55
N GLY A 138 -22.28 -7.47 1.33
CA GLY A 138 -22.89 -6.28 0.74
C GLY A 138 -21.85 -5.19 0.37
N PRO A 139 -22.31 -3.99 -0.03
CA PRO A 139 -21.45 -2.89 -0.44
C PRO A 139 -20.41 -2.52 0.62
N PRO A 140 -19.17 -2.16 0.22
CA PRO A 140 -18.09 -1.77 1.13
C PRO A 140 -18.47 -0.67 2.12
N ASP A 141 -17.85 -0.66 3.30
CA ASP A 141 -18.19 0.23 4.41
C ASP A 141 -18.05 1.73 4.08
N PHE A 142 -17.13 2.11 3.19
CA PHE A 142 -16.99 3.52 2.79
C PHE A 142 -18.24 4.09 2.08
N PHE A 143 -19.16 3.24 1.61
CA PHE A 143 -20.49 3.66 1.13
C PHE A 143 -21.49 3.93 2.26
N ARG A 144 -21.18 3.58 3.50
CA ARG A 144 -22.14 3.72 4.60
C ARG A 144 -21.90 5.00 5.39
N VAL A 145 -22.97 5.77 5.57
CA VAL A 145 -23.03 6.89 6.50
C VAL A 145 -24.14 6.58 7.49
N ASP A 146 -23.83 6.53 8.77
CA ASP A 146 -24.75 6.11 9.84
C ASP A 146 -25.47 4.77 9.52
N GLY A 147 -24.72 3.82 8.93
CA GLY A 147 -25.25 2.51 8.51
C GLY A 147 -26.06 2.52 7.22
N GLN A 148 -26.38 3.69 6.65
CA GLN A 148 -27.19 3.83 5.44
C GLN A 148 -26.33 3.85 4.19
N LEU A 149 -26.77 3.13 3.16
CA LEU A 149 -26.19 3.15 1.82
C LEU A 149 -26.66 4.40 1.04
N PRO A 150 -25.91 4.83 0.01
CA PRO A 150 -26.33 5.96 -0.82
C PRO A 150 -27.56 5.63 -1.67
N LYS A 151 -28.33 6.65 -2.01
CA LYS A 151 -29.16 6.63 -3.20
C LYS A 151 -28.26 6.81 -4.41
N VAL A 152 -28.26 5.84 -5.34
CA VAL A 152 -27.49 5.89 -6.59
C VAL A 152 -28.43 6.18 -7.74
N GLU A 153 -28.16 7.23 -8.53
CA GLU A 153 -28.99 7.70 -9.64
C GLU A 153 -28.17 7.86 -10.90
N VAL A 154 -28.50 7.11 -11.94
CA VAL A 154 -28.00 7.36 -13.30
C VAL A 154 -28.82 8.50 -13.89
N LEU A 155 -28.20 9.65 -14.12
CA LEU A 155 -28.87 10.84 -14.67
C LEU A 155 -28.92 10.80 -16.20
N ASP A 156 -27.81 10.35 -16.80
CA ASP A 156 -27.67 10.09 -18.24
C ASP A 156 -26.49 9.13 -18.50
N GLY A 157 -26.14 8.89 -19.75
CA GLY A 157 -25.07 7.96 -20.15
C GLY A 157 -23.66 8.36 -19.67
N LEU A 158 -23.46 9.60 -19.21
CA LEU A 158 -22.18 10.14 -18.75
C LEU A 158 -22.24 10.69 -17.33
N THR A 159 -23.41 10.74 -16.68
CA THR A 159 -23.57 11.38 -15.37
C THR A 159 -24.26 10.45 -14.38
N ILE A 160 -23.58 10.18 -13.26
CA ILE A 160 -24.08 9.38 -12.16
C ILE A 160 -23.96 10.14 -10.84
N ARG A 161 -24.89 9.92 -9.92
CA ARG A 161 -24.96 10.59 -8.63
C ARG A 161 -25.07 9.58 -7.49
N TYR A 162 -24.28 9.84 -6.44
CA TYR A 162 -24.36 9.17 -5.15
C TYR A 162 -24.82 10.19 -4.11
N SER A 163 -25.85 9.88 -3.33
CA SER A 163 -26.43 10.82 -2.36
C SER A 163 -26.67 10.16 -1.01
N TRP A 164 -26.24 10.84 0.04
CA TRP A 164 -26.50 10.52 1.44
C TRP A 164 -27.22 11.71 2.12
N ASP A 165 -27.89 11.46 3.23
CA ASP A 165 -28.54 12.52 4.02
C ASP A 165 -27.53 13.42 4.76
N ARG A 166 -26.28 12.95 4.90
CA ARG A 166 -25.17 13.64 5.56
C ARG A 166 -23.91 13.56 4.68
N PRO A 167 -22.87 14.41 4.93
CA PRO A 167 -21.59 14.31 4.24
C PRO A 167 -20.96 12.92 4.37
N ASN A 168 -20.27 12.47 3.31
CA ASN A 168 -19.43 11.28 3.34
C ASN A 168 -17.97 11.65 3.00
N PRO A 169 -17.20 12.17 3.95
CA PRO A 169 -15.81 12.62 3.69
C PRO A 169 -14.87 11.47 3.35
N ARG A 170 -15.24 10.20 3.61
CA ARG A 170 -14.44 9.02 3.23
C ARG A 170 -14.56 8.64 1.76
N PHE A 171 -15.60 9.10 1.06
CA PHE A 171 -15.95 8.58 -0.26
C PHE A 171 -14.86 8.84 -1.30
N LEU A 172 -14.44 10.09 -1.50
CA LEU A 172 -13.40 10.43 -2.48
C LEU A 172 -12.00 9.89 -2.08
N PRO A 173 -11.54 9.99 -0.82
CA PRO A 173 -10.28 9.37 -0.40
C PRO A 173 -10.23 7.86 -0.64
N ALA A 174 -11.32 7.13 -0.44
CA ALA A 174 -11.39 5.70 -0.73
C ALA A 174 -11.17 5.41 -2.22
N LEU A 175 -11.70 6.25 -3.12
CA LEU A 175 -11.52 6.10 -4.57
C LEU A 175 -10.10 6.44 -5.05
N ALA A 176 -9.34 7.19 -4.24
CA ALA A 176 -7.95 7.56 -4.52
C ALA A 176 -6.92 6.61 -3.88
N ALA A 177 -7.38 5.63 -3.10
CA ALA A 177 -6.51 4.68 -2.39
C ALA A 177 -5.59 3.90 -3.36
N PRO A 178 -4.42 3.40 -2.90
CA PRO A 178 -3.53 2.57 -3.70
C PRO A 178 -4.21 1.33 -4.27
N ARG A 179 -5.09 0.73 -3.50
CA ARG A 179 -6.04 -0.29 -3.95
C ARG A 179 -7.44 0.31 -3.89
N ASP A 180 -7.81 0.99 -4.97
CA ASP A 180 -9.13 1.58 -5.08
C ASP A 180 -10.23 0.49 -5.19
N PRO A 181 -11.44 0.79 -4.72
CA PRO A 181 -12.53 -0.18 -4.70
C PRO A 181 -13.11 -0.50 -6.09
N LEU A 182 -12.70 0.26 -7.14
CA LEU A 182 -13.19 0.08 -8.51
C LEU A 182 -14.72 0.01 -8.56
N ILE A 183 -15.41 1.12 -8.27
CA ILE A 183 -16.88 1.19 -8.19
C ILE A 183 -17.58 1.15 -9.57
N TYR A 184 -16.94 0.54 -10.54
CA TYR A 184 -17.39 0.31 -11.92
C TYR A 184 -16.81 -1.01 -12.41
N ARG A 185 -17.44 -1.62 -13.41
CA ARG A 185 -16.99 -2.88 -14.03
C ARG A 185 -17.25 -2.84 -15.54
N PRO A 186 -16.46 -3.56 -16.35
CA PRO A 186 -16.75 -3.70 -17.79
C PRO A 186 -18.04 -4.50 -17.99
N ALA A 187 -19.18 -3.81 -17.94
CA ALA A 187 -20.51 -4.40 -17.95
C ALA A 187 -20.72 -5.26 -19.19
N HIS A 188 -20.30 -4.80 -20.37
CA HIS A 188 -20.41 -5.53 -21.64
C HIS A 188 -19.70 -6.91 -21.59
N TYR A 189 -18.59 -7.03 -20.87
CA TYR A 189 -17.81 -8.25 -20.71
C TYR A 189 -18.43 -9.17 -19.64
N LEU A 190 -18.73 -8.67 -18.45
CA LEU A 190 -19.18 -9.49 -17.33
C LEU A 190 -20.66 -9.92 -17.43
N LYS A 191 -21.52 -9.16 -18.13
CA LYS A 191 -22.91 -9.57 -18.44
C LYS A 191 -22.99 -10.89 -19.20
N THR A 192 -21.94 -11.27 -19.93
CA THR A 192 -21.88 -12.53 -20.69
C THR A 192 -21.88 -13.78 -19.82
N VAL A 193 -21.65 -13.65 -18.51
CA VAL A 193 -21.62 -14.77 -17.55
C VAL A 193 -22.54 -14.54 -16.34
N HIS A 194 -23.24 -13.42 -16.27
CA HIS A 194 -24.11 -13.08 -15.16
C HIS A 194 -25.56 -13.59 -15.39
N PRO A 195 -26.16 -14.34 -14.44
CA PRO A 195 -27.49 -14.99 -14.59
C PRO A 195 -28.62 -14.05 -14.99
N ARG A 196 -28.57 -12.80 -14.53
CA ARG A 196 -29.59 -11.78 -14.86
C ARG A 196 -29.70 -11.51 -16.36
N TYR A 197 -28.61 -11.73 -17.12
CA TYR A 197 -28.52 -11.42 -18.55
C TYR A 197 -28.56 -12.64 -19.45
N VAL A 198 -27.95 -13.74 -19.01
CA VAL A 198 -27.86 -14.97 -19.84
C VAL A 198 -28.76 -16.10 -19.35
N GLY A 199 -29.40 -15.94 -18.18
CA GLY A 199 -30.15 -17.01 -17.51
C GLY A 199 -29.26 -17.89 -16.62
N LEU A 200 -29.81 -18.41 -15.53
CA LEU A 200 -29.05 -19.19 -14.54
C LEU A 200 -28.45 -20.47 -15.15
N GLU A 201 -29.21 -21.18 -15.96
CA GLU A 201 -28.74 -22.44 -16.59
C GLU A 201 -27.52 -22.21 -17.48
N ALA A 202 -27.52 -21.17 -18.31
CA ALA A 202 -26.40 -20.84 -19.18
C ALA A 202 -25.18 -20.35 -18.39
N ALA A 203 -25.38 -19.57 -17.34
CA ALA A 203 -24.33 -19.10 -16.45
C ALA A 203 -23.64 -20.28 -15.73
N GLU A 204 -24.42 -21.21 -15.17
CA GLU A 204 -23.91 -22.42 -14.51
C GLU A 204 -23.22 -23.36 -15.49
N ALA A 205 -23.75 -23.55 -16.72
CA ALA A 205 -23.11 -24.33 -17.76
C ALA A 205 -21.74 -23.75 -18.13
N SER A 206 -21.64 -22.44 -18.26
CA SER A 206 -20.37 -21.74 -18.53
C SER A 206 -19.34 -21.93 -17.41
N ALA A 207 -19.76 -21.89 -16.15
CA ALA A 207 -18.90 -22.14 -14.99
C ALA A 207 -18.42 -23.60 -14.97
N LYS A 208 -19.32 -24.56 -15.22
CA LYS A 208 -19.02 -26.00 -15.29
C LYS A 208 -18.02 -26.32 -16.40
N ALA A 209 -18.16 -25.70 -17.57
CA ALA A 209 -17.22 -25.87 -18.70
C ALA A 209 -15.80 -25.43 -18.30
N GLN A 210 -15.66 -24.49 -17.38
CA GLN A 210 -14.38 -24.01 -16.84
C GLN A 210 -13.98 -24.70 -15.53
N LYS A 211 -14.68 -25.78 -15.13
CA LYS A 211 -14.44 -26.57 -13.91
C LYS A 211 -14.53 -25.74 -12.62
N LEU A 212 -15.42 -24.75 -12.60
CA LEU A 212 -15.70 -23.91 -11.43
C LEU A 212 -16.96 -24.38 -10.72
N ARG A 213 -17.04 -24.06 -9.43
CA ARG A 213 -18.13 -24.47 -8.53
C ARG A 213 -19.48 -23.82 -8.80
N GLY A 214 -19.53 -22.76 -9.62
CA GLY A 214 -20.75 -22.04 -9.97
C GLY A 214 -20.44 -20.72 -10.67
N TRP A 215 -21.48 -20.05 -11.17
CA TRP A 215 -21.39 -18.82 -11.95
C TRP A 215 -20.70 -17.69 -11.18
N ALA A 216 -20.93 -17.56 -9.87
CA ALA A 216 -20.30 -16.52 -9.06
C ALA A 216 -18.77 -16.70 -9.01
N ALA A 217 -18.29 -17.94 -8.93
CA ALA A 217 -16.85 -18.22 -9.00
C ALA A 217 -16.26 -17.91 -10.38
N LEU A 218 -17.04 -18.11 -11.46
CA LEU A 218 -16.63 -17.71 -12.81
C LEU A 218 -16.59 -16.21 -12.96
N HIS A 219 -17.63 -15.50 -12.52
CA HIS A 219 -17.69 -14.04 -12.55
C HIS A 219 -16.51 -13.42 -11.81
N ASN A 220 -16.27 -13.83 -10.56
CA ASN A 220 -15.15 -13.33 -9.75
C ASN A 220 -13.76 -13.63 -10.35
N ARG A 221 -13.62 -14.73 -11.09
CA ARG A 221 -12.38 -15.04 -11.81
C ARG A 221 -12.18 -14.17 -13.05
N LEU A 222 -13.26 -13.78 -13.70
CA LEU A 222 -13.23 -12.90 -14.89
C LEU A 222 -13.08 -11.43 -14.51
N ASP A 223 -13.64 -11.01 -13.36
CA ASP A 223 -13.50 -9.67 -12.77
C ASP A 223 -12.10 -9.48 -12.16
N ASP A 224 -11.11 -9.25 -13.04
CA ASP A 224 -9.68 -9.25 -12.69
C ASP A 224 -9.04 -7.87 -12.90
N MET A 225 -9.79 -6.79 -12.71
CA MET A 225 -9.34 -5.43 -13.01
C MET A 225 -8.14 -4.97 -12.18
N PHE A 226 -8.02 -5.44 -10.93
CA PHE A 226 -6.90 -5.10 -10.05
C PHE A 226 -5.72 -6.06 -10.17
N GLU A 227 -5.97 -7.37 -10.23
CA GLU A 227 -4.93 -8.40 -10.21
C GLU A 227 -4.16 -8.50 -11.54
N LEU A 228 -4.76 -8.05 -12.66
CA LEU A 228 -4.17 -7.99 -14.01
C LEU A 228 -3.63 -9.34 -14.53
N ASN A 229 -4.24 -10.45 -14.11
CA ASN A 229 -3.88 -11.80 -14.54
C ASN A 229 -4.71 -12.32 -15.73
N ASN A 230 -5.80 -11.60 -16.06
CA ASN A 230 -6.71 -11.96 -17.13
C ASN A 230 -6.60 -10.98 -18.31
N PRO A 231 -5.86 -11.33 -19.39
CA PRO A 231 -5.73 -10.48 -20.58
C PRO A 231 -7.03 -10.18 -21.31
N ASP A 232 -8.09 -10.96 -21.06
CA ASP A 232 -9.39 -10.77 -21.71
C ASP A 232 -10.28 -9.78 -20.93
N CYS A 233 -9.90 -9.44 -19.66
CA CYS A 233 -10.63 -8.44 -18.88
C CYS A 233 -10.29 -7.02 -19.37
N PRO A 234 -11.28 -6.28 -19.90
CA PRO A 234 -11.05 -4.89 -20.30
C PRO A 234 -10.63 -4.02 -19.12
N THR A 235 -9.75 -3.05 -19.38
CA THR A 235 -9.24 -2.14 -18.34
C THR A 235 -9.22 -0.70 -18.82
N LEU A 236 -9.22 0.24 -17.87
CA LEU A 236 -8.97 1.67 -18.11
C LEU A 236 -7.52 2.06 -17.75
N GLN A 237 -6.70 1.10 -17.25
CA GLN A 237 -5.31 1.35 -16.89
C GLN A 237 -4.47 1.75 -18.13
N GLY A 238 -3.34 2.43 -17.89
CA GLY A 238 -2.43 2.87 -18.97
C GLY A 238 -1.81 1.71 -19.77
N TRP A 239 -1.71 0.52 -19.16
CA TRP A 239 -1.21 -0.69 -19.82
C TRP A 239 -2.14 -1.87 -19.59
N CYS A 240 -2.32 -2.67 -20.65
CA CYS A 240 -3.18 -3.83 -20.68
C CYS A 240 -2.35 -5.12 -20.56
N PRO A 241 -2.73 -6.11 -19.76
CA PRO A 241 -2.04 -7.39 -19.68
C PRO A 241 -2.13 -8.13 -21.02
N ARG A 242 -1.02 -8.78 -21.43
CA ARG A 242 -0.92 -9.62 -22.63
C ARG A 242 -0.52 -11.06 -22.28
N THR A 243 -0.04 -11.28 -21.07
CA THR A 243 0.41 -12.60 -20.62
C THR A 243 -0.53 -13.14 -19.55
N ARG A 244 -0.98 -14.38 -19.72
CA ARG A 244 -1.81 -15.11 -18.76
C ARG A 244 -0.92 -15.90 -17.80
N SER A 245 -1.25 -15.89 -16.51
CA SER A 245 -0.62 -16.75 -15.51
C SER A 245 -0.97 -18.25 -15.76
N PRO A 246 -0.04 -19.20 -15.51
CA PRO A 246 1.31 -19.01 -14.93
C PRO A 246 2.35 -18.63 -16.00
N ALA A 247 3.24 -17.69 -15.64
CA ALA A 247 4.35 -17.25 -16.47
C ALA A 247 5.52 -16.77 -15.59
N THR A 248 6.73 -16.73 -16.17
CA THR A 248 7.91 -16.13 -15.53
C THR A 248 8.23 -14.73 -16.06
N ARG A 249 7.62 -14.38 -17.20
CA ARG A 249 7.64 -13.03 -17.79
C ARG A 249 6.24 -12.61 -18.13
N PHE A 250 5.86 -11.42 -17.69
CA PHE A 250 4.58 -10.79 -17.99
C PHE A 250 4.79 -9.54 -18.85
N VAL A 251 3.99 -9.45 -19.90
CA VAL A 251 4.02 -8.36 -20.87
C VAL A 251 2.75 -7.54 -20.73
N PHE A 252 2.91 -6.23 -20.63
CA PHE A 252 1.82 -5.27 -20.61
C PHE A 252 2.03 -4.27 -21.74
N ALA A 253 1.05 -4.14 -22.63
CA ALA A 253 1.10 -3.22 -23.76
C ALA A 253 0.29 -1.96 -23.46
N ARG A 254 0.70 -0.83 -24.02
CA ARG A 254 0.00 0.46 -23.90
C ARG A 254 -1.47 0.32 -24.28
N ASN A 255 -2.35 0.94 -23.49
CA ASN A 255 -3.78 1.03 -23.77
C ASN A 255 -4.04 2.07 -24.87
N PRO A 256 -4.57 1.66 -26.04
CA PRO A 256 -4.83 2.60 -27.15
C PRO A 256 -5.96 3.60 -26.85
N HIS A 257 -6.77 3.37 -25.82
CA HIS A 257 -7.89 4.22 -25.42
C HIS A 257 -7.64 4.98 -24.12
N TYR A 258 -6.36 5.07 -23.68
CA TYR A 258 -6.02 5.75 -22.44
C TYR A 258 -6.42 7.24 -22.50
N HIS A 259 -6.96 7.75 -21.39
CA HIS A 259 -7.65 9.03 -21.34
C HIS A 259 -6.73 10.26 -21.19
N ARG A 260 -5.44 10.08 -20.95
CA ARG A 260 -4.49 11.16 -20.71
C ARG A 260 -3.69 11.49 -21.98
N VAL A 261 -3.47 12.79 -22.20
CA VAL A 261 -2.61 13.31 -23.27
C VAL A 261 -1.68 14.39 -22.70
N ASP A 262 -0.52 14.60 -23.31
CA ASP A 262 0.33 15.73 -22.99
C ASP A 262 -0.18 17.03 -23.64
N ALA A 263 0.45 18.16 -23.30
CA ALA A 263 0.09 19.48 -23.85
C ALA A 263 0.30 19.60 -25.39
N ALA A 264 1.05 18.68 -26.00
CA ALA A 264 1.20 18.59 -27.44
C ALA A 264 0.15 17.65 -28.09
N GLY A 265 -0.79 17.10 -27.32
CA GLY A 265 -1.83 16.20 -27.78
C GLY A 265 -1.39 14.76 -27.98
N ARG A 266 -0.18 14.37 -27.55
CA ARG A 266 0.31 13.00 -27.65
C ARG A 266 -0.29 12.17 -26.51
N GLN A 267 -0.85 11.01 -26.88
CA GLN A 267 -1.45 10.11 -25.89
C GLN A 267 -0.38 9.44 -25.00
N LEU A 268 -0.64 9.46 -23.69
CA LEU A 268 0.09 8.68 -22.68
C LEU A 268 -0.45 7.23 -22.64
N PRO A 269 0.27 6.28 -22.02
CA PRO A 269 1.65 6.39 -21.54
C PRO A 269 2.65 6.57 -22.67
N TYR A 270 3.80 7.22 -22.37
CA TYR A 270 4.88 7.28 -23.38
C TYR A 270 5.52 5.91 -23.63
N LEU A 271 5.64 5.06 -22.61
CA LEU A 271 6.21 3.71 -22.74
C LEU A 271 5.21 2.76 -23.41
N ASP A 272 5.62 2.09 -24.50
CA ASP A 272 4.75 1.15 -25.21
C ASP A 272 4.55 -0.15 -24.41
N THR A 273 5.56 -0.61 -23.68
CA THR A 273 5.54 -1.92 -23.04
C THR A 273 6.19 -1.88 -21.66
N ILE A 274 5.54 -2.55 -20.71
CA ILE A 274 6.13 -2.90 -19.42
C ILE A 274 6.37 -4.42 -19.41
N LEU A 275 7.60 -4.82 -19.10
CA LEU A 275 8.02 -6.20 -18.95
C LEU A 275 8.30 -6.49 -17.48
N MET A 276 7.59 -7.43 -16.88
CA MET A 276 7.79 -7.86 -15.50
C MET A 276 8.35 -9.28 -15.48
N ASP A 277 9.61 -9.43 -15.05
CA ASP A 277 10.26 -10.73 -14.91
C ASP A 277 10.20 -11.21 -13.46
N VAL A 278 9.81 -12.47 -13.27
CA VAL A 278 9.77 -13.10 -11.94
C VAL A 278 11.17 -13.55 -11.56
N ALA A 279 11.67 -13.06 -10.42
CA ALA A 279 12.94 -13.46 -9.81
C ALA A 279 12.74 -13.70 -8.32
N SER A 280 13.44 -14.69 -7.75
CA SER A 280 13.36 -14.91 -6.29
C SER A 280 13.84 -13.67 -5.54
N THR A 281 13.26 -13.40 -4.36
CA THR A 281 13.57 -12.21 -3.54
C THR A 281 15.08 -12.03 -3.33
N GLY A 282 15.82 -13.11 -3.04
CA GLY A 282 17.27 -13.05 -2.85
C GLY A 282 18.10 -12.72 -4.10
N LEU A 283 17.49 -12.74 -5.30
CA LEU A 283 18.16 -12.40 -6.56
C LEU A 283 17.81 -11.00 -7.08
N LEU A 284 16.81 -10.32 -6.50
CA LEU A 284 16.36 -9.02 -7.01
C LEU A 284 17.48 -8.00 -7.04
N VAL A 285 18.21 -7.85 -5.95
CA VAL A 285 19.34 -6.90 -5.84
C VAL A 285 20.44 -7.24 -6.84
N ALA A 286 20.86 -8.51 -6.89
CA ALA A 286 21.94 -8.95 -7.80
C ALA A 286 21.56 -8.73 -9.28
N LYS A 287 20.32 -9.06 -9.67
CA LYS A 287 19.82 -8.84 -11.04
C LYS A 287 19.67 -7.35 -11.38
N THR A 288 19.20 -6.55 -10.43
CA THR A 288 19.14 -5.09 -10.58
C THR A 288 20.54 -4.52 -10.78
N ASN A 289 21.49 -4.95 -9.96
CA ASN A 289 22.88 -4.54 -10.02
C ASN A 289 23.57 -4.96 -11.33
N ALA A 290 23.14 -6.08 -11.92
CA ALA A 290 23.60 -6.55 -13.24
C ALA A 290 22.92 -5.83 -14.43
N GLY A 291 22.06 -4.83 -14.21
CA GLY A 291 21.36 -4.09 -15.27
C GLY A 291 20.26 -4.88 -15.96
N GLU A 292 19.71 -5.94 -15.32
CA GLU A 292 18.60 -6.71 -15.87
C GLU A 292 17.23 -5.99 -15.72
N ALA A 293 17.18 -4.91 -14.94
CA ALA A 293 16.01 -4.04 -14.78
C ALA A 293 16.34 -2.61 -15.21
N ASP A 294 15.40 -1.97 -15.89
CA ASP A 294 15.47 -0.56 -16.27
C ASP A 294 14.87 0.36 -15.21
N LEU A 295 13.94 -0.18 -14.42
CA LEU A 295 13.25 0.54 -13.35
C LEU A 295 12.88 -0.42 -12.22
N MET A 296 13.37 -0.14 -10.99
CA MET A 296 13.04 -0.88 -9.79
C MET A 296 12.69 0.08 -8.66
N PHE A 297 11.55 -0.11 -8.03
CA PHE A 297 11.10 0.71 -6.90
C PHE A 297 10.50 -0.14 -5.76
N ARG A 298 10.58 -1.46 -5.85
CA ARG A 298 10.10 -2.39 -4.82
C ARG A 298 11.02 -3.61 -4.75
N GLY A 299 11.14 -4.17 -3.54
CA GLY A 299 11.99 -5.35 -3.31
C GLY A 299 13.47 -5.03 -3.14
N LEU A 300 13.82 -3.76 -2.98
CA LEU A 300 15.12 -3.25 -2.59
C LEU A 300 15.00 -2.65 -1.18
N ALA A 301 16.04 -2.78 -0.37
CA ALA A 301 16.09 -2.28 1.00
C ALA A 301 17.21 -1.23 1.17
N MET A 302 17.16 -0.45 2.25
CA MET A 302 18.17 0.54 2.57
C MET A 302 19.58 -0.09 2.69
N ALA A 303 19.67 -1.31 3.19
CA ALA A 303 20.94 -2.07 3.29
C ALA A 303 21.57 -2.38 1.93
N ASP A 304 20.80 -2.36 0.84
CA ASP A 304 21.30 -2.65 -0.52
C ASP A 304 21.94 -1.42 -1.19
N ILE A 305 21.76 -0.22 -0.64
CA ILE A 305 22.21 1.05 -1.22
C ILE A 305 23.70 1.04 -1.59
N PRO A 306 24.64 0.59 -0.73
CA PRO A 306 26.07 0.58 -1.09
C PRO A 306 26.35 -0.22 -2.35
N SER A 307 25.81 -1.44 -2.45
CA SER A 307 25.99 -2.32 -3.61
C SER A 307 25.35 -1.74 -4.88
N LEU A 308 24.15 -1.14 -4.75
CA LEU A 308 23.48 -0.50 -5.89
C LEU A 308 24.25 0.73 -6.39
N LYS A 309 24.80 1.55 -5.47
CA LYS A 309 25.62 2.70 -5.83
C LYS A 309 26.94 2.31 -6.53
N GLU A 310 27.54 1.20 -6.13
CA GLU A 310 28.75 0.66 -6.79
C GLU A 310 28.46 0.25 -8.24
N GLY A 311 27.30 -0.36 -8.50
CA GLY A 311 26.91 -0.83 -9.83
C GLY A 311 26.49 0.25 -10.82
N GLU A 312 26.18 1.47 -10.38
CA GLU A 312 25.61 2.55 -11.22
C GLU A 312 26.41 2.80 -12.52
N ARG A 313 27.73 2.96 -12.40
CA ARG A 313 28.61 3.27 -13.56
C ARG A 313 28.74 2.11 -14.54
N ALA A 314 28.80 0.88 -14.00
CA ALA A 314 29.02 -0.30 -14.82
C ALA A 314 27.79 -0.64 -15.67
N HIS A 315 26.59 -0.32 -15.19
CA HIS A 315 25.34 -0.78 -15.78
C HIS A 315 24.40 0.36 -16.21
N GLY A 316 24.84 1.63 -16.13
CA GLY A 316 24.14 2.78 -16.71
C GLY A 316 22.77 3.07 -16.05
N TYR A 317 22.66 2.91 -14.74
CA TYR A 317 21.49 3.28 -13.98
C TYR A 317 21.82 4.31 -12.88
N ARG A 318 20.79 4.88 -12.26
CA ARG A 318 20.87 5.77 -11.09
C ARG A 318 20.15 5.11 -9.93
N THR A 319 20.71 5.20 -8.74
CA THR A 319 20.07 4.81 -7.49
C THR A 319 19.56 6.07 -6.78
N LEU A 320 18.28 6.31 -6.86
CA LEU A 320 17.57 7.42 -6.23
C LEU A 320 17.18 6.99 -4.82
N LEU A 321 17.27 7.90 -3.85
CA LEU A 321 16.98 7.62 -2.45
C LEU A 321 15.73 8.39 -2.03
N TRP A 322 14.60 7.70 -1.98
CA TRP A 322 13.32 8.32 -1.64
C TRP A 322 12.99 8.08 -0.17
N PRO A 323 12.65 9.13 0.61
CA PRO A 323 12.26 8.96 2.00
C PRO A 323 10.97 8.13 2.11
N LEU A 324 11.01 7.11 2.97
CA LEU A 324 9.81 6.38 3.37
C LEU A 324 8.94 7.27 4.25
N ALA A 325 7.71 7.51 3.82
CA ALA A 325 6.73 8.23 4.61
C ALA A 325 5.99 7.25 5.52
N ARG A 326 6.62 6.90 6.63
CA ARG A 326 6.10 6.00 7.67
C ARG A 326 6.36 6.60 9.05
N GLY A 327 5.46 6.37 10.00
CA GLY A 327 5.58 6.91 11.35
C GLY A 327 6.79 6.37 12.11
N SER A 328 7.06 5.06 11.96
CA SER A 328 8.24 4.39 12.50
C SER A 328 8.58 3.14 11.70
N GLU A 329 9.87 2.86 11.49
CA GLU A 329 10.32 1.65 10.80
C GLU A 329 10.19 0.39 11.69
N LEU A 330 10.31 0.59 12.99
CA LEU A 330 10.04 -0.39 14.03
C LEU A 330 9.18 0.28 15.10
N ALA A 331 8.01 -0.24 15.33
CA ALA A 331 7.09 0.17 16.39
C ALA A 331 6.68 -1.03 17.24
N LEU A 332 6.48 -0.79 18.52
CA LEU A 332 6.02 -1.78 19.49
C LEU A 332 4.56 -1.48 19.85
N TYR A 333 3.73 -2.50 19.80
CA TYR A 333 2.29 -2.43 20.00
C TYR A 333 1.90 -3.23 21.26
N PRO A 334 1.86 -2.62 22.46
CA PRO A 334 1.29 -3.28 23.64
C PRO A 334 -0.19 -3.60 23.40
N ASN A 335 -0.59 -4.87 23.51
CA ASN A 335 -1.98 -5.27 23.27
C ASN A 335 -2.84 -4.98 24.51
N LEU A 336 -3.66 -3.93 24.45
CA LEU A 336 -4.55 -3.51 25.53
C LEU A 336 -5.74 -4.47 25.74
N THR A 337 -5.95 -5.36 24.77
CA THR A 337 -7.06 -6.33 24.75
C THR A 337 -6.59 -7.78 24.92
N THR A 338 -5.35 -7.98 25.41
CA THR A 338 -4.83 -9.33 25.68
C THR A 338 -5.69 -10.06 26.73
N LEU A 339 -5.81 -11.39 26.58
CA LEU A 339 -6.67 -12.19 27.48
C LEU A 339 -6.05 -12.39 28.86
N ASP A 340 -4.72 -12.34 29.00
CA ASP A 340 -4.06 -12.42 30.31
C ASP A 340 -4.36 -11.15 31.11
N PRO A 341 -5.04 -11.26 32.27
CA PRO A 341 -5.53 -10.08 33.00
C PRO A 341 -4.40 -9.24 33.59
N VAL A 342 -3.26 -9.85 33.94
CA VAL A 342 -2.11 -9.12 34.50
C VAL A 342 -1.43 -8.31 33.41
N TRP A 343 -1.18 -8.92 32.25
CA TRP A 343 -0.66 -8.22 31.08
C TRP A 343 -1.61 -7.14 30.57
N ARG A 344 -2.92 -7.42 30.58
CA ARG A 344 -3.95 -6.43 30.23
C ARG A 344 -3.86 -5.20 31.12
N ALA A 345 -3.76 -5.39 32.43
CA ALA A 345 -3.65 -4.30 33.38
C ALA A 345 -2.37 -3.48 33.17
N LEU A 346 -1.22 -4.12 32.96
CA LEU A 346 0.05 -3.45 32.68
C LEU A 346 0.01 -2.70 31.34
N ASN A 347 -0.44 -3.34 30.26
CA ASN A 347 -0.52 -2.70 28.96
C ASN A 347 -1.47 -1.50 28.95
N ARG A 348 -2.48 -1.45 29.82
CA ARG A 348 -3.40 -0.32 30.02
C ARG A 348 -2.84 0.79 30.91
N ASP A 349 -1.80 0.52 31.70
CA ASP A 349 -1.15 1.55 32.54
C ASP A 349 -0.22 2.43 31.70
N VAL A 350 -0.53 3.72 31.63
CA VAL A 350 0.25 4.68 30.84
C VAL A 350 1.68 4.83 31.36
N ARG A 351 1.91 4.66 32.68
CA ARG A 351 3.24 4.72 33.31
C ARG A 351 4.11 3.60 32.76
N TYR A 352 3.57 2.39 32.65
CA TYR A 352 4.24 1.24 32.07
C TYR A 352 4.65 1.50 30.62
N ARG A 353 3.72 1.96 29.76
CA ARG A 353 4.02 2.24 28.36
C ARG A 353 5.06 3.36 28.18
N ARG A 354 4.95 4.45 28.97
CA ARG A 354 5.96 5.52 28.99
C ARG A 354 7.32 5.03 29.44
N ALA A 355 7.38 4.15 30.44
CA ALA A 355 8.62 3.56 30.91
C ALA A 355 9.29 2.73 29.81
N LEU A 356 8.52 1.89 29.08
CA LEU A 356 9.04 1.15 27.94
C LEU A 356 9.63 2.08 26.87
N SER A 357 8.98 3.20 26.60
CA SER A 357 9.46 4.19 25.63
C SER A 357 10.73 4.91 26.09
N LEU A 358 10.80 5.35 27.37
CA LEU A 358 11.97 6.04 27.93
C LEU A 358 13.20 5.12 28.05
N ALA A 359 13.00 3.82 28.12
CA ALA A 359 14.09 2.83 28.16
C ALA A 359 14.71 2.53 26.79
N LEU A 360 14.26 3.15 25.70
CA LEU A 360 14.77 2.91 24.35
C LEU A 360 15.86 3.93 23.96
N ASP A 361 17.08 3.47 23.72
CA ASP A 361 18.12 4.27 23.08
C ASP A 361 17.88 4.34 21.55
N ARG A 362 17.03 5.30 21.15
CA ARG A 362 16.67 5.53 19.75
C ARG A 362 17.84 6.00 18.91
N ARG A 363 18.84 6.64 19.51
CA ARG A 363 20.05 7.07 18.81
C ARG A 363 20.87 5.85 18.37
N THR A 364 21.05 4.88 19.26
CA THR A 364 21.72 3.61 18.92
C THR A 364 20.94 2.84 17.87
N LEU A 365 19.60 2.78 17.97
CA LEU A 365 18.74 2.19 16.94
C LEU A 365 18.92 2.89 15.59
N ASN A 366 18.89 4.23 15.55
CA ASN A 366 19.08 5.02 14.33
C ASN A 366 20.44 4.74 13.67
N ASN A 367 21.50 4.81 14.47
CA ASN A 367 22.86 4.57 13.96
C ASN A 367 23.01 3.15 13.39
N THR A 368 22.43 2.15 14.03
CA THR A 368 22.57 0.75 13.62
C THR A 368 21.65 0.40 12.46
N LEU A 369 20.39 0.82 12.49
CA LEU A 369 19.38 0.39 11.52
C LEU A 369 19.34 1.32 10.30
N LEU A 370 19.55 2.62 10.48
CA LEU A 370 19.41 3.64 9.45
C LEU A 370 20.69 4.45 9.20
N PHE A 371 21.85 3.97 9.67
CA PHE A 371 23.16 4.62 9.47
C PHE A 371 23.20 6.08 9.99
N GLY A 372 22.34 6.40 10.97
CA GLY A 372 22.19 7.77 11.52
C GLY A 372 21.41 8.72 10.62
N LEU A 373 20.80 8.25 9.53
CA LEU A 373 20.05 9.07 8.57
C LEU A 373 18.57 9.23 8.94
N GLY A 374 18.07 8.44 9.88
CA GLY A 374 16.68 8.47 10.31
C GLY A 374 16.37 9.59 11.29
N THR A 375 15.09 9.71 11.62
CA THR A 375 14.56 10.62 12.64
C THR A 375 14.05 9.82 13.83
N GLU A 376 14.57 10.11 15.01
CA GLU A 376 14.21 9.47 16.28
C GLU A 376 12.87 10.00 16.81
N GLY A 377 12.12 9.17 17.52
CA GLY A 377 10.91 9.62 18.22
C GLY A 377 9.75 8.65 18.23
N ASN A 378 8.58 9.20 18.51
CA ASN A 378 7.31 8.45 18.55
C ASN A 378 6.88 7.99 17.16
N ASP A 379 6.00 6.98 17.15
CA ASP A 379 5.23 6.63 15.96
C ASP A 379 4.18 7.70 15.69
N THR A 380 4.45 8.55 14.70
CA THR A 380 3.59 9.68 14.33
C THR A 380 3.87 10.10 12.88
N ILE A 381 3.09 11.03 12.38
CA ILE A 381 3.26 11.59 11.02
C ILE A 381 4.62 12.25 10.83
N VAL A 382 5.07 12.35 9.57
CA VAL A 382 6.37 12.91 9.20
C VAL A 382 6.28 14.40 8.83
N PRO A 383 7.41 15.13 8.81
CA PRO A 383 7.44 16.59 8.59
C PRO A 383 6.77 17.09 7.30
N ASP A 384 6.63 16.23 6.29
CA ASP A 384 5.99 16.57 5.02
C ASP A 384 4.46 16.73 5.14
N SER A 385 3.85 16.27 6.24
CA SER A 385 2.43 16.51 6.50
C SER A 385 2.20 17.91 7.08
N PRO A 386 1.17 18.67 6.61
CA PRO A 386 0.80 19.95 7.17
C PRO A 386 0.25 19.87 8.61
N LEU A 387 0.04 18.67 9.11
CA LEU A 387 -0.46 18.40 10.47
C LEU A 387 0.68 18.07 11.45
N TYR A 388 1.94 18.02 10.99
CA TYR A 388 3.08 17.62 11.78
C TYR A 388 3.36 18.54 12.99
N SER A 389 3.74 17.92 14.12
CA SER A 389 4.22 18.62 15.33
C SER A 389 5.50 17.96 15.85
N PRO A 390 6.63 18.70 15.88
CA PRO A 390 7.89 18.22 16.46
C PRO A 390 7.76 17.84 17.94
N GLU A 391 6.92 18.57 18.71
CA GLU A 391 6.65 18.29 20.11
C GLU A 391 6.10 16.87 20.30
N LEU A 392 5.11 16.49 19.49
CA LEU A 392 4.48 15.17 19.61
C LEU A 392 5.42 14.04 19.21
N ARG A 393 6.36 14.28 18.30
CA ARG A 393 7.38 13.29 17.94
C ARG A 393 8.34 12.99 19.08
N THR A 394 8.65 13.97 19.92
CA THR A 394 9.65 13.82 20.99
C THR A 394 9.06 13.57 22.37
N LEU A 395 7.74 13.71 22.55
CA LEU A 395 7.06 13.55 23.83
C LEU A 395 7.23 12.11 24.37
N HIS A 396 7.80 11.95 25.55
CA HIS A 396 8.17 10.65 26.19
C HIS A 396 9.09 9.76 25.35
N ALA A 397 9.86 10.35 24.40
CA ALA A 397 10.77 9.60 23.52
C ALA A 397 12.26 9.79 23.84
N ALA A 398 12.60 10.58 24.83
CA ALA A 398 13.97 10.73 25.31
C ALA A 398 14.48 9.43 25.94
N TYR A 399 15.78 9.13 25.81
CA TYR A 399 16.40 8.03 26.52
C TYR A 399 16.64 8.42 27.99
N ASP A 400 15.84 7.89 28.90
CA ASP A 400 15.92 8.12 30.36
C ASP A 400 15.65 6.79 31.12
N PRO A 401 16.64 5.90 31.22
CA PRO A 401 16.49 4.67 32.00
C PRO A 401 16.16 4.90 33.47
N GLY A 402 16.62 6.02 34.06
CA GLY A 402 16.30 6.40 35.43
C GLY A 402 14.82 6.74 35.60
N GLY A 403 14.27 7.54 34.69
CA GLY A 403 12.84 7.82 34.62
C GLY A 403 12.01 6.58 34.35
N ALA A 404 12.47 5.71 33.45
CA ALA A 404 11.82 4.42 33.17
C ALA A 404 11.73 3.55 34.44
N ASN A 405 12.83 3.42 35.19
CA ASN A 405 12.84 2.67 36.45
C ASN A 405 11.83 3.23 37.45
N ARG A 406 11.77 4.57 37.65
CA ARG A 406 10.80 5.21 38.55
C ARG A 406 9.35 4.89 38.15
N LEU A 407 9.02 5.03 36.86
CA LEU A 407 7.67 4.73 36.36
C LEU A 407 7.29 3.26 36.50
N LEU A 408 8.25 2.35 36.30
CA LEU A 408 8.02 0.91 36.53
C LEU A 408 7.77 0.61 38.01
N ASP A 409 8.51 1.26 38.93
CA ASP A 409 8.29 1.12 40.36
C ASP A 409 6.90 1.65 40.76
N GLU A 410 6.50 2.82 40.25
CA GLU A 410 5.17 3.40 40.45
C GLU A 410 4.03 2.55 39.84
N ALA A 411 4.32 1.79 38.77
CA ALA A 411 3.38 0.83 38.19
C ALA A 411 3.28 -0.50 38.96
N GLY A 412 3.97 -0.61 40.13
CA GLY A 412 3.92 -1.79 41.00
C GLY A 412 4.94 -2.87 40.65
N LEU A 413 5.95 -2.57 39.85
CA LEU A 413 6.97 -3.51 39.38
C LEU A 413 8.33 -3.32 40.08
N ALA A 414 8.34 -2.79 41.31
CA ALA A 414 9.58 -2.51 42.05
C ALA A 414 10.37 -3.76 42.49
N ARG A 415 9.70 -4.91 42.67
CA ARG A 415 10.36 -6.13 43.08
C ARG A 415 11.13 -6.79 41.94
N ARG A 416 12.34 -7.32 42.23
CA ARG A 416 13.18 -8.02 41.27
C ARG A 416 13.55 -9.39 41.78
N ASP A 417 13.88 -10.30 40.87
CA ASP A 417 14.44 -11.62 41.19
C ASP A 417 15.98 -11.60 41.38
N GLY A 418 16.59 -12.76 41.58
CA GLY A 418 18.04 -12.88 41.72
C GLY A 418 18.86 -12.59 40.46
N SER A 419 18.20 -12.43 39.30
CA SER A 419 18.80 -12.09 38.00
C SER A 419 18.55 -10.61 37.61
N ASP A 420 18.07 -9.81 38.56
CA ASP A 420 17.70 -8.41 38.41
C ASP A 420 16.51 -8.15 37.45
N ILE A 421 15.72 -9.19 37.15
CA ILE A 421 14.49 -9.05 36.37
C ILE A 421 13.33 -8.71 37.31
N ARG A 422 12.49 -7.75 36.92
CA ARG A 422 11.32 -7.31 37.67
C ARG A 422 10.28 -8.42 37.77
N LEU A 423 9.55 -8.42 38.88
CA LEU A 423 8.42 -9.34 39.14
C LEU A 423 7.10 -8.60 38.88
N MET A 424 6.21 -9.24 38.16
CA MET A 424 4.82 -8.80 37.99
C MET A 424 4.03 -8.94 39.30
N PRO A 425 2.85 -8.30 39.43
CA PRO A 425 2.02 -8.36 40.63
C PRO A 425 1.67 -9.79 41.10
N ASP A 426 1.54 -10.74 40.16
CA ASP A 426 1.26 -12.16 40.41
C ASP A 426 2.52 -13.01 40.71
N GLY A 427 3.71 -12.39 40.73
CA GLY A 427 4.97 -13.04 41.02
C GLY A 427 5.69 -13.65 39.80
N ARG A 428 5.11 -13.64 38.63
CA ARG A 428 5.82 -14.03 37.40
C ARG A 428 6.93 -13.01 37.07
N LEU A 429 7.95 -13.45 36.36
CA LEU A 429 8.96 -12.54 35.79
C LEU A 429 8.31 -11.57 34.78
N LEU A 430 8.79 -10.33 34.76
CA LEU A 430 8.43 -9.36 33.70
C LEU A 430 9.17 -9.77 32.41
N GLU A 431 8.66 -10.84 31.78
CA GLU A 431 9.15 -11.40 30.54
C GLU A 431 8.15 -11.09 29.41
N ILE A 432 8.47 -10.08 28.58
CA ILE A 432 7.61 -9.65 27.48
C ILE A 432 7.88 -10.52 26.26
N VAL A 433 6.89 -11.30 25.84
CA VAL A 433 6.93 -11.99 24.55
C VAL A 433 6.48 -11.02 23.46
N VAL A 434 7.42 -10.61 22.60
CA VAL A 434 7.17 -9.75 21.43
C VAL A 434 7.05 -10.65 20.20
N GLU A 435 5.84 -10.69 19.63
CA GLU A 435 5.58 -11.46 18.41
C GLU A 435 5.76 -10.53 17.18
N THR A 436 6.31 -11.05 16.06
CA THR A 436 6.48 -10.31 14.81
C THR A 436 6.30 -11.25 13.62
N ASP A 437 5.99 -10.72 12.42
CA ASP A 437 5.86 -11.56 11.22
C ASP A 437 7.21 -12.07 10.67
N GLY A 438 8.33 -11.53 11.18
CA GLY A 438 9.66 -11.97 10.80
C GLY A 438 10.07 -11.68 9.33
N GLU A 439 9.23 -10.98 8.57
CA GLU A 439 9.51 -10.69 7.15
C GLU A 439 10.56 -9.58 6.98
N ALA A 440 10.63 -8.62 7.91
CA ALA A 440 11.56 -7.50 7.88
C ALA A 440 12.76 -7.75 8.82
N SER A 441 13.95 -7.95 8.28
CA SER A 441 15.18 -8.14 9.05
C SER A 441 15.45 -6.98 10.02
N MET A 442 15.19 -5.74 9.58
CA MET A 442 15.35 -4.53 10.39
C MET A 442 14.56 -4.60 11.72
N ILE A 443 13.35 -5.19 11.72
CA ILE A 443 12.57 -5.37 12.95
C ILE A 443 13.27 -6.35 13.89
N LEU A 444 13.76 -7.46 13.37
CA LEU A 444 14.47 -8.45 14.18
C LEU A 444 15.77 -7.88 14.77
N ASP A 445 16.56 -7.19 13.96
CA ASP A 445 17.81 -6.54 14.37
C ASP A 445 17.55 -5.46 15.44
N GLY A 446 16.50 -4.65 15.27
CA GLY A 446 16.08 -3.67 16.26
C GLY A 446 15.62 -4.30 17.57
N LEU A 447 14.90 -5.42 17.52
CA LEU A 447 14.46 -6.13 18.73
C LEU A 447 15.62 -6.72 19.52
N LEU A 448 16.72 -7.12 18.87
CA LEU A 448 17.94 -7.55 19.56
C LEU A 448 18.54 -6.40 20.39
N LEU A 449 18.61 -5.19 19.85
CA LEU A 449 19.07 -4.00 20.58
C LEU A 449 18.11 -3.64 21.73
N ILE A 450 16.81 -3.68 21.49
CA ILE A 450 15.79 -3.41 22.51
C ILE A 450 15.87 -4.41 23.67
N THR A 451 16.26 -5.66 23.40
CA THR A 451 16.49 -6.66 24.46
C THR A 451 17.53 -6.18 25.48
N GLU A 452 18.62 -5.60 25.02
CA GLU A 452 19.66 -5.07 25.91
C GLU A 452 19.17 -3.83 26.67
N PHE A 453 18.54 -2.87 25.97
CA PHE A 453 18.03 -1.66 26.61
C PHE A 453 17.00 -1.96 27.70
N TRP A 454 16.07 -2.87 27.45
CA TRP A 454 15.04 -3.22 28.43
C TRP A 454 15.59 -4.04 29.57
N ARG A 455 16.66 -4.81 29.34
CA ARG A 455 17.33 -5.53 30.41
C ARG A 455 17.93 -4.60 31.46
N GLU A 456 18.46 -3.44 31.07
CA GLU A 456 19.00 -2.42 31.99
C GLU A 456 17.95 -1.90 33.00
N VAL A 457 16.69 -1.94 32.62
CA VAL A 457 15.58 -1.55 33.51
C VAL A 457 14.85 -2.74 34.13
N GLY A 458 15.41 -3.95 34.02
CA GLY A 458 14.89 -5.18 34.63
C GLY A 458 13.75 -5.84 33.87
N ILE A 459 13.68 -5.67 32.55
CA ILE A 459 12.69 -6.32 31.69
C ILE A 459 13.40 -7.36 30.82
N LYS A 460 12.87 -8.57 30.79
CA LYS A 460 13.30 -9.62 29.87
C LYS A 460 12.42 -9.60 28.62
N LEU A 461 13.03 -9.48 27.45
CA LEU A 461 12.33 -9.56 26.17
C LEU A 461 12.59 -10.91 25.51
N VAL A 462 11.54 -11.54 24.96
CA VAL A 462 11.60 -12.77 24.17
C VAL A 462 11.00 -12.50 22.79
N VAL A 463 11.83 -12.58 21.76
CA VAL A 463 11.38 -12.38 20.36
C VAL A 463 10.80 -13.69 19.83
N LYS A 464 9.58 -13.62 19.26
CA LYS A 464 8.88 -14.78 18.72
C LYS A 464 8.36 -14.50 17.30
N PRO A 465 9.14 -14.82 16.26
CA PRO A 465 8.68 -14.73 14.88
C PRO A 465 7.52 -15.70 14.62
N GLN A 466 6.54 -15.24 13.81
CA GLN A 466 5.35 -15.99 13.43
C GLN A 466 5.14 -15.84 11.91
N GLU A 467 4.37 -16.76 11.31
CA GLU A 467 3.81 -16.50 9.97
C GLU A 467 2.73 -15.40 10.10
N ARG A 468 2.68 -14.48 9.14
CA ARG A 468 1.85 -13.27 9.17
C ARG A 468 0.37 -13.54 9.45
N THR A 469 -0.22 -14.53 8.79
CA THR A 469 -1.64 -14.89 8.99
C THR A 469 -1.88 -15.43 10.40
N ASN A 470 -0.91 -16.20 10.93
CA ASN A 470 -0.99 -16.72 12.28
C ASN A 470 -0.86 -15.62 13.33
N LEU A 471 0.09 -14.68 13.15
CA LEU A 471 0.26 -13.51 14.01
C LEU A 471 -1.04 -12.71 14.10
N ARG A 472 -1.64 -12.37 12.93
CA ARG A 472 -2.91 -11.64 12.87
C ARG A 472 -4.02 -12.36 13.60
N ARG A 473 -4.20 -13.67 13.36
CA ARG A 473 -5.22 -14.49 14.02
C ARG A 473 -5.04 -14.50 15.54
N ARG A 474 -3.79 -14.68 16.02
CA ARG A 474 -3.47 -14.68 17.45
C ARG A 474 -3.73 -13.33 18.10
N SER A 475 -3.38 -12.26 17.43
CA SER A 475 -3.63 -10.89 17.88
C SER A 475 -5.13 -10.61 18.03
N MET A 476 -5.93 -10.92 17.00
CA MET A 476 -7.40 -10.79 17.04
C MET A 476 -8.06 -11.65 18.11
N ALA A 477 -7.47 -12.82 18.41
CA ALA A 477 -7.90 -13.68 19.49
C ALA A 477 -7.47 -13.20 20.89
N GLY A 478 -6.73 -12.08 21.01
CA GLY A 478 -6.21 -11.56 22.28
C GLY A 478 -5.07 -12.40 22.90
N GLN A 479 -4.40 -13.22 22.12
CA GLN A 479 -3.36 -14.15 22.58
C GLN A 479 -1.94 -13.54 22.57
N THR A 480 -1.75 -12.37 21.98
CA THR A 480 -0.48 -11.65 21.97
C THR A 480 -0.40 -10.70 23.16
N VAL A 481 0.79 -10.57 23.77
CA VAL A 481 1.07 -9.56 24.80
C VAL A 481 1.53 -8.27 24.14
N MET A 482 2.46 -8.38 23.19
CA MET A 482 3.01 -7.27 22.43
C MET A 482 3.36 -7.74 21.03
N VAL A 483 3.18 -6.87 20.05
CA VAL A 483 3.59 -7.11 18.67
C VAL A 483 4.62 -6.06 18.26
N ALA A 484 5.64 -6.46 17.49
CA ALA A 484 6.54 -5.55 16.79
C ALA A 484 6.22 -5.58 15.30
N ALA A 485 5.97 -4.42 14.74
CA ALA A 485 5.66 -4.22 13.34
C ALA A 485 6.17 -2.85 12.86
N GLN A 486 5.94 -2.52 11.62
CA GLN A 486 6.09 -1.15 11.12
C GLN A 486 5.02 -0.25 11.76
N GLY A 487 5.36 1.04 11.93
CA GLY A 487 4.44 2.03 12.49
C GLY A 487 3.42 2.55 11.48
N LEU A 488 2.86 3.72 11.77
CA LEU A 488 1.80 4.38 11.02
C LEU A 488 2.08 4.44 9.52
N ASP A 489 1.23 3.83 8.71
CA ASP A 489 1.39 3.80 7.24
C ASP A 489 0.95 5.13 6.59
N LEU A 490 -0.16 5.72 7.04
CA LEU A 490 -0.60 7.05 6.59
C LEU A 490 0.16 8.15 7.36
N ALA A 491 1.46 8.27 7.09
CA ALA A 491 2.32 9.21 7.81
C ALA A 491 2.46 10.60 7.16
N VAL A 492 1.82 10.84 6.02
CA VAL A 492 1.72 12.16 5.36
C VAL A 492 0.27 12.56 5.09
N PRO A 493 -0.61 12.50 6.11
CA PRO A 493 -2.01 12.86 5.89
C PRO A 493 -2.18 14.36 5.65
N THR A 494 -3.22 14.67 4.88
CA THR A 494 -3.90 15.96 4.90
C THR A 494 -5.18 15.86 5.73
N ALA A 495 -5.81 16.98 6.05
CA ALA A 495 -7.01 17.01 6.88
C ALA A 495 -8.16 16.14 6.33
N ILE A 496 -8.28 16.05 5.01
CA ILE A 496 -9.35 15.32 4.31
C ILE A 496 -9.12 13.80 4.23
N MET A 497 -7.94 13.32 4.63
CA MET A 497 -7.65 11.88 4.67
C MET A 497 -8.17 11.29 6.00
N PRO A 498 -8.79 10.11 6.01
CA PRO A 498 -9.40 9.56 7.21
C PRO A 498 -8.36 9.11 8.24
N PRO A 499 -8.47 9.48 9.55
CA PRO A 499 -7.52 9.12 10.61
C PRO A 499 -7.73 7.69 11.16
N THR A 500 -8.11 6.75 10.31
CA THR A 500 -8.59 5.41 10.71
C THR A 500 -7.56 4.58 11.48
N GLU A 501 -6.26 4.79 11.24
CA GLU A 501 -5.20 4.09 11.97
C GLU A 501 -5.03 4.61 13.41
N LEU A 502 -5.55 5.80 13.73
CA LEU A 502 -5.41 6.40 15.06
C LEU A 502 -6.53 6.01 16.04
N SER A 503 -7.45 5.14 15.66
CA SER A 503 -8.56 4.68 16.50
C SER A 503 -8.84 3.19 16.30
N PRO A 504 -9.59 2.53 17.22
CA PRO A 504 -10.06 1.16 17.00
C PRO A 504 -11.12 1.04 15.90
N ALA A 505 -10.88 1.65 14.74
CA ALA A 505 -11.77 1.66 13.59
C ALA A 505 -11.37 0.63 12.51
N GLN A 506 -10.18 0.04 12.65
CA GLN A 506 -9.64 -0.97 11.72
C GLN A 506 -9.23 -2.25 12.46
N PRO A 507 -9.49 -3.45 11.91
CA PRO A 507 -9.18 -4.72 12.57
C PRO A 507 -7.68 -5.04 12.64
N ASP A 508 -6.84 -4.39 11.85
CA ASP A 508 -5.42 -4.74 11.70
C ASP A 508 -4.48 -4.02 12.69
N HIS A 509 -5.01 -3.19 13.60
CA HIS A 509 -4.21 -2.50 14.59
C HIS A 509 -3.90 -3.38 15.82
N TYR A 510 -2.61 -3.60 16.10
CA TYR A 510 -2.15 -4.57 17.12
C TYR A 510 -2.32 -4.10 18.58
N SER A 511 -2.50 -2.80 18.85
CA SER A 511 -2.69 -2.32 20.23
C SER A 511 -4.08 -2.63 20.80
N TRP A 512 -5.11 -2.77 19.94
CA TRP A 512 -6.51 -2.96 20.36
C TRP A 512 -7.34 -3.85 19.45
N PRO A 513 -6.82 -5.02 19.06
CA PRO A 513 -7.43 -5.84 18.01
C PRO A 513 -8.86 -6.28 18.33
N ARG A 514 -9.20 -6.50 19.60
CA ARG A 514 -10.56 -6.94 20.00
C ARG A 514 -11.56 -5.79 20.03
N TRP A 515 -11.11 -4.54 20.35
CA TRP A 515 -11.97 -3.36 20.23
C TRP A 515 -12.24 -3.02 18.76
N SER A 516 -11.22 -3.13 17.91
CA SER A 516 -11.40 -2.96 16.47
C SER A 516 -12.36 -3.99 15.86
N LEU A 517 -12.25 -5.25 16.30
CA LEU A 517 -13.17 -6.31 15.88
C LEU A 517 -14.62 -6.02 16.31
N ALA A 518 -14.84 -5.48 17.52
CA ALA A 518 -16.16 -5.10 17.97
C ALA A 518 -16.73 -3.93 17.16
N THR A 519 -15.90 -2.96 16.80
CA THR A 519 -16.31 -1.83 15.94
C THR A 519 -16.71 -2.33 14.54
N GLU A 520 -15.87 -3.18 13.92
CA GLU A 520 -16.14 -3.74 12.59
C GLU A 520 -17.39 -4.61 12.54
N THR A 521 -17.61 -5.42 13.58
CA THR A 521 -18.73 -6.37 13.64
C THR A 521 -19.97 -5.81 14.34
N HIS A 522 -19.99 -4.51 14.64
CA HIS A 522 -21.09 -3.86 15.38
C HIS A 522 -21.44 -4.57 16.69
N GLY A 523 -20.40 -5.04 17.40
CA GLY A 523 -20.52 -5.74 18.67
C GLY A 523 -20.82 -7.25 18.58
N ALA A 524 -20.93 -7.82 17.38
CA ALA A 524 -21.17 -9.26 17.22
C ALA A 524 -19.95 -10.13 17.63
N SER A 525 -18.77 -9.56 17.58
CA SER A 525 -17.51 -10.20 17.98
C SER A 525 -16.56 -9.17 18.59
N GLY A 526 -15.52 -9.65 19.31
CA GLY A 526 -14.59 -8.76 19.99
C GLY A 526 -15.03 -8.39 21.40
N GLU A 527 -14.69 -7.20 21.84
CA GLU A 527 -15.11 -6.61 23.14
C GLU A 527 -15.27 -5.09 23.01
N GLY A 528 -16.18 -4.49 23.77
CA GLY A 528 -16.36 -3.02 23.80
C GLY A 528 -15.14 -2.33 24.40
N CYS A 529 -14.83 -1.12 23.93
CA CYS A 529 -13.80 -0.28 24.52
C CYS A 529 -14.28 0.20 25.91
N ASP A 530 -13.37 0.13 26.91
CA ASP A 530 -13.62 0.52 28.29
C ASP A 530 -12.49 1.41 28.84
N VAL A 531 -11.72 2.05 27.95
CA VAL A 531 -10.58 2.93 28.28
C VAL A 531 -10.86 4.33 27.76
N ALA A 532 -11.19 5.26 28.66
CA ALA A 532 -11.68 6.60 28.32
C ALA A 532 -10.85 7.38 27.28
N PRO A 533 -9.49 7.41 27.30
CA PRO A 533 -8.73 8.08 26.25
C PRO A 533 -8.87 7.40 24.87
N VAL A 534 -9.16 6.10 24.79
CA VAL A 534 -9.41 5.38 23.53
C VAL A 534 -10.85 5.56 23.06
N GLU A 535 -11.83 5.62 24.00
CA GLU A 535 -13.21 6.03 23.67
C GLU A 535 -13.24 7.43 23.05
N ARG A 536 -12.36 8.33 23.52
CA ARG A 536 -12.20 9.66 22.91
C ARG A 536 -11.70 9.58 21.47
N LEU A 537 -10.78 8.65 21.13
CA LEU A 537 -10.33 8.42 19.76
C LEU A 537 -11.47 7.93 18.85
N LEU A 538 -12.31 7.01 19.34
CA LEU A 538 -13.53 6.57 18.62
C LEU A 538 -14.51 7.72 18.38
N ALA A 539 -14.70 8.57 19.40
CA ALA A 539 -15.56 9.74 19.27
C ALA A 539 -15.02 10.77 18.27
N LEU A 540 -13.69 10.97 18.24
CA LEU A 540 -13.01 11.85 17.28
C LEU A 540 -13.11 11.31 15.85
N ASP A 541 -12.92 10.00 15.64
CA ASP A 541 -13.13 9.37 14.34
C ASP A 541 -14.56 9.55 13.85
N ALA A 542 -15.55 9.34 14.74
CA ALA A 542 -16.96 9.58 14.42
C ALA A 542 -17.24 11.06 14.07
N GLN A 543 -16.63 12.01 14.78
CA GLN A 543 -16.74 13.43 14.48
C GLN A 543 -16.09 13.78 13.12
N TRP A 544 -14.92 13.21 12.81
CA TRP A 544 -14.28 13.41 11.52
C TRP A 544 -15.18 12.92 10.37
N ARG A 545 -15.82 11.76 10.55
CA ARG A 545 -16.77 11.17 9.56
C ARG A 545 -18.03 11.99 9.37
N ALA A 546 -18.38 12.86 10.32
CA ALA A 546 -19.60 13.64 10.30
C ALA A 546 -19.44 15.06 9.71
N THR A 547 -18.23 15.46 9.32
CA THR A 547 -17.94 16.81 8.82
C THR A 547 -17.13 16.77 7.53
N ASP A 548 -17.39 17.73 6.64
CA ASP A 548 -16.61 18.03 5.43
C ASP A 548 -15.78 19.33 5.57
N ASP A 549 -15.79 19.96 6.74
CA ASP A 549 -14.98 21.13 7.05
C ASP A 549 -13.52 20.74 7.32
N ALA A 550 -12.62 21.08 6.41
CA ALA A 550 -11.20 20.74 6.49
C ALA A 550 -10.51 21.33 7.73
N GLY A 551 -10.98 22.47 8.26
CA GLY A 551 -10.43 23.08 9.48
C GLY A 551 -10.79 22.27 10.72
N VAL A 552 -12.04 21.82 10.83
CA VAL A 552 -12.51 20.92 11.89
C VAL A 552 -11.79 19.57 11.78
N GLN A 553 -11.69 19.01 10.60
CA GLN A 553 -10.96 17.76 10.35
C GLN A 553 -9.49 17.85 10.77
N ALA A 554 -8.80 18.95 10.44
CA ALA A 554 -7.43 19.19 10.88
C ALA A 554 -7.31 19.29 12.41
N GLY A 555 -8.29 19.90 13.08
CA GLY A 555 -8.36 19.97 14.55
C GLY A 555 -8.47 18.57 15.17
N ILE A 556 -9.33 17.73 14.61
CA ILE A 556 -9.54 16.34 15.04
C ILE A 556 -8.24 15.53 14.88
N TRP A 557 -7.58 15.61 13.73
CA TRP A 557 -6.29 14.95 13.50
C TRP A 557 -5.27 15.32 14.58
N ARG A 558 -5.10 16.62 14.88
CA ARG A 558 -4.14 17.10 15.88
C ARG A 558 -4.46 16.59 17.28
N GLU A 559 -5.74 16.50 17.64
CA GLU A 559 -6.17 15.96 18.94
C GLU A 559 -5.88 14.44 19.02
N MET A 560 -6.15 13.69 17.96
CA MET A 560 -5.85 12.25 17.93
C MET A 560 -4.35 12.00 18.02
N LEU A 561 -3.52 12.73 17.28
CA LEU A 561 -2.06 12.63 17.35
C LEU A 561 -1.51 12.95 18.74
N ARG A 562 -2.04 13.99 19.40
CA ARG A 562 -1.70 14.34 20.77
C ARG A 562 -2.08 13.21 21.75
N ASN A 563 -3.28 12.67 21.62
CA ASN A 563 -3.73 11.54 22.44
C ASN A 563 -2.79 10.34 22.31
N HIS A 564 -2.33 10.01 21.08
CA HIS A 564 -1.35 8.95 20.84
C HIS A 564 -0.02 9.22 21.53
N ALA A 565 0.54 10.42 21.37
CA ALA A 565 1.83 10.79 21.93
C ALA A 565 1.80 10.82 23.48
N GLU A 566 0.72 11.32 24.07
CA GLU A 566 0.57 11.38 25.53
C GLU A 566 0.39 10.00 26.16
N ASN A 567 -0.32 9.12 25.51
CA ASN A 567 -0.65 7.79 26.04
C ASN A 567 0.29 6.68 25.59
N GLN A 568 1.14 6.90 24.59
CA GLN A 568 2.08 5.90 24.06
C GLN A 568 1.38 4.59 23.70
N TRP A 569 0.27 4.69 22.94
CA TRP A 569 -0.46 3.49 22.48
C TRP A 569 0.37 2.62 21.57
N VAL A 570 1.23 3.25 20.79
CA VAL A 570 2.27 2.66 19.97
C VAL A 570 3.60 3.28 20.36
N ILE A 571 4.60 2.48 20.61
CA ILE A 571 5.93 2.95 21.00
C ILE A 571 6.81 2.96 19.76
N GLY A 572 7.00 4.15 19.17
CA GLY A 572 7.85 4.35 18.01
C GLY A 572 9.33 4.35 18.36
N THR A 573 10.16 4.10 17.37
CA THR A 573 11.62 4.10 17.51
C THR A 573 12.27 5.12 16.58
N VAL A 574 12.43 4.79 15.29
CA VAL A 574 13.05 5.61 14.27
C VAL A 574 12.23 5.58 12.98
N ALA A 575 12.18 6.69 12.28
CA ALA A 575 11.49 6.86 11.00
C ALA A 575 12.45 7.40 9.94
N GLY A 576 12.02 7.43 8.67
CA GLY A 576 12.75 8.07 7.59
C GLY A 576 13.83 7.19 6.97
N ALA A 577 13.63 5.87 6.95
CA ALA A 577 14.41 5.00 6.10
C ALA A 577 14.32 5.44 4.64
N LEU A 578 15.35 5.14 3.86
CA LEU A 578 15.40 5.47 2.44
C LEU A 578 15.04 4.24 1.60
N GLN A 579 14.04 4.39 0.74
CA GLN A 579 13.73 3.42 -0.30
C GLN A 579 14.66 3.65 -1.49
N PRO A 580 15.53 2.70 -1.86
CA PRO A 580 16.26 2.81 -3.11
C PRO A 580 15.31 2.60 -4.28
N VAL A 581 15.34 3.55 -5.22
CA VAL A 581 14.67 3.48 -6.51
C VAL A 581 15.77 3.45 -7.57
N VAL A 582 15.87 2.36 -8.31
CA VAL A 582 16.83 2.22 -9.40
C VAL A 582 16.14 2.51 -10.71
N ALA A 583 16.71 3.44 -11.48
CA ALA A 583 16.20 3.82 -12.79
C ALA A 583 17.35 3.90 -13.80
N SER A 584 17.17 3.38 -15.02
CA SER A 584 18.11 3.58 -16.12
C SER A 584 18.45 5.08 -16.26
N ALA A 585 19.72 5.39 -16.50
CA ALA A 585 20.18 6.76 -16.71
C ALA A 585 19.49 7.45 -17.91
N HIS A 586 18.92 6.66 -18.81
CA HIS A 586 18.20 7.13 -20.01
C HIS A 586 16.68 7.25 -19.82
N LEU A 587 16.15 6.91 -18.65
CA LEU A 587 14.74 7.15 -18.32
C LEU A 587 14.57 8.57 -17.77
N ALA A 588 13.68 9.33 -18.38
CA ALA A 588 13.33 10.70 -18.00
C ALA A 588 12.01 10.74 -17.21
N ASN A 589 11.74 11.89 -16.59
CA ASN A 589 10.58 12.17 -15.75
C ASN A 589 10.45 11.32 -14.47
N ILE A 590 11.56 10.76 -14.01
CA ILE A 590 11.62 10.14 -12.68
C ILE A 590 12.26 11.17 -11.75
N PRO A 591 11.58 11.64 -10.68
CA PRO A 591 12.12 12.66 -9.79
C PRO A 591 13.33 12.13 -9.01
N GLU A 592 14.30 13.02 -8.74
CA GLU A 592 15.51 12.68 -7.95
C GLU A 592 15.13 12.26 -6.52
N THR A 593 14.08 12.84 -5.95
CA THR A 593 13.51 12.46 -4.67
C THR A 593 11.99 12.60 -4.70
N ALA A 594 11.29 11.72 -4.00
CA ALA A 594 9.85 11.78 -3.79
C ALA A 594 9.48 10.99 -2.54
N LEU A 595 8.35 11.28 -1.93
CA LEU A 595 7.83 10.47 -0.84
C LEU A 595 7.42 9.08 -1.36
N TYR A 596 7.81 8.06 -0.60
CA TYR A 596 7.46 6.68 -0.88
C TYR A 596 6.62 6.11 0.26
N ALA A 597 5.36 5.86 0.02
CA ALA A 597 4.44 5.25 0.97
C ALA A 597 3.44 4.36 0.23
N TRP A 598 2.82 3.42 0.95
CA TRP A 598 1.66 2.73 0.41
C TRP A 598 0.51 3.74 0.26
N ASP A 599 0.09 4.38 1.33
CA ASP A 599 -0.94 5.42 1.35
C ASP A 599 -0.30 6.76 1.82
N PRO A 600 -0.56 7.90 1.17
CA PRO A 600 -1.42 8.12 0.01
C PRO A 600 -0.69 8.06 -1.34
N THR A 601 0.63 7.81 -1.38
CA THR A 601 1.43 7.98 -2.61
C THR A 601 1.33 6.80 -3.58
N ALA A 602 0.63 5.72 -3.20
CA ALA A 602 0.57 4.48 -3.99
C ALA A 602 1.97 4.01 -4.42
N LEU A 603 2.92 4.01 -3.47
CA LEU A 603 4.33 3.81 -3.69
C LEU A 603 4.90 4.94 -4.59
N ILE A 604 4.98 4.69 -5.89
CA ILE A 604 5.40 5.69 -6.89
C ILE A 604 4.22 6.24 -7.71
N GLY A 605 2.98 5.78 -7.44
CA GLY A 605 1.82 6.01 -8.32
C GLY A 605 1.53 7.48 -8.57
N VAL A 606 1.56 8.32 -7.52
CA VAL A 606 1.36 9.77 -7.65
C VAL A 606 2.46 10.46 -8.48
N GLN A 607 3.61 9.80 -8.70
CA GLN A 607 4.68 10.27 -9.57
C GLN A 607 4.45 9.93 -11.05
N ARG A 608 3.33 9.29 -11.39
CA ARG A 608 2.82 9.09 -12.75
C ARG A 608 3.80 8.36 -13.68
N LEU A 609 3.83 7.02 -13.57
CA LEU A 609 4.66 6.17 -14.44
C LEU A 609 4.32 6.37 -15.93
N ASP A 610 3.09 6.73 -16.27
CA ASP A 610 2.64 7.00 -17.64
C ASP A 610 3.34 8.20 -18.32
N GLU A 611 4.00 9.06 -17.53
CA GLU A 611 4.75 10.24 -18.01
C GLU A 611 6.25 9.96 -18.20
N VAL A 612 6.72 8.76 -17.83
CA VAL A 612 8.13 8.32 -18.00
C VAL A 612 8.40 7.92 -19.44
N PHE A 613 9.57 8.30 -19.96
CA PHE A 613 9.97 8.02 -21.35
C PHE A 613 11.47 7.77 -21.49
N TRP A 614 11.87 7.13 -22.61
CA TRP A 614 13.27 6.95 -22.98
C TRP A 614 13.86 8.20 -23.64
N ASP A 615 14.83 8.85 -23.02
CA ASP A 615 15.55 10.00 -23.57
C ASP A 615 16.61 9.57 -24.57
N ARG A 616 16.20 9.34 -25.81
CA ARG A 616 17.09 8.97 -26.93
C ARG A 616 18.11 10.04 -27.30
N ALA A 617 17.91 11.30 -26.87
CA ALA A 617 18.88 12.36 -27.09
C ALA A 617 20.08 12.27 -26.12
N ALA A 618 19.91 11.62 -24.97
CA ALA A 618 21.00 11.33 -24.04
C ALA A 618 21.96 10.28 -24.62
N ASP A 619 21.47 9.27 -25.35
CA ASP A 619 22.30 8.27 -26.05
C ASP A 619 23.26 8.89 -27.05
N ARG A 620 22.79 9.87 -27.83
CA ARG A 620 23.60 10.55 -28.84
C ARG A 620 24.69 11.45 -28.25
N ARG A 621 24.51 11.96 -27.03
CA ARG A 621 25.52 12.78 -26.33
C ARG A 621 26.61 11.93 -25.72
N ASN A 622 26.28 10.75 -25.20
CA ASN A 622 27.26 9.82 -24.62
C ASN A 622 28.07 9.06 -25.69
N SER A 623 27.55 8.91 -26.91
CA SER A 623 28.29 8.31 -28.03
C SER A 623 29.20 9.32 -28.76
N ALA A 624 29.13 10.60 -28.43
CA ALA A 624 29.96 11.67 -29.01
C ALA A 624 31.05 12.19 -28.05
N SER A 625 31.09 11.69 -26.82
CA SER A 625 32.16 11.91 -25.83
C SER A 625 33.02 10.66 -25.67
#